data_207a0af27d12a4bfc8dc6ddddf808c38
#
_entry.id   207a0af27d12a4bfc8dc6ddddf808c38
#
_cell.length_a   1.000
_cell.length_b   1.000
_cell.length_c   1.000
_cell.angle_alpha   90.00
_cell.angle_beta   90.00
_cell.angle_gamma   90.00
#
_symmetry.space_group_name_H-M   'P 1'
#
loop_
_entity.id
_entity.type
_entity.pdbx_description
1 polymer ?
#
loop_
_entity_poly.entity_id
_entity_poly.type
_entity_poly.pdbx_seq_one_letter_code
_entity_poly.pdbx_strand_id
1 'polypeptide(L)'
;MNLQKLQVFLTLYETLNYTETAERLYISQGNVSKQIMALEKELGVQLFDRSRRHIRITKEGKVVEAHARRILDSYQQMTVELSQLQEEKENEFLLHGIPSMPFYAIISEIAGFKKRHTNFEVSVEEEEADILLDNLLKHKCDIIFARQFNDKLPKEVEMLTIDQDRWVVVLPSQHPLARKESINLKELEGEKFLQLSEKTQLLQPLLELCHAYQFDPKITYKGNRINLIIDFIENDLGLSLMMEKMIRPFEGKQIIWRPLDIETESLMVLMKLKTNKSEAVQQFWQEMQEKYAKKD
;
A
#
# COMPACT_ATOMS: atom_id res chain seq x y z
N MET A 1 -24.81 -9.71 -20.61
CA MET A 1 -23.98 -9.16 -19.51
C MET A 1 -22.91 -8.26 -20.12
N ASN A 2 -22.57 -7.11 -19.53
CA ASN A 2 -21.46 -6.27 -19.95
C ASN A 2 -20.65 -5.81 -18.71
N LEU A 3 -19.43 -5.36 -18.93
CA LEU A 3 -18.51 -4.95 -17.86
C LEU A 3 -19.07 -3.79 -17.02
N GLN A 4 -19.78 -2.86 -17.64
CA GLN A 4 -20.38 -1.73 -16.93
C GLN A 4 -21.39 -2.18 -15.87
N LYS A 5 -22.23 -3.19 -16.18
CA LYS A 5 -23.16 -3.75 -15.20
C LYS A 5 -22.44 -4.42 -14.04
N LEU A 6 -21.31 -5.09 -14.30
CA LEU A 6 -20.49 -5.69 -13.25
C LEU A 6 -19.82 -4.61 -12.38
N GLN A 7 -19.35 -3.54 -12.97
CA GLN A 7 -18.77 -2.41 -12.24
C GLN A 7 -19.80 -1.73 -11.33
N VAL A 8 -21.01 -1.44 -11.88
CA VAL A 8 -22.12 -0.88 -11.09
C VAL A 8 -22.51 -1.82 -9.95
N PHE A 9 -22.53 -3.12 -10.20
CA PHE A 9 -22.82 -4.13 -9.18
C PHE A 9 -21.78 -4.12 -8.06
N LEU A 10 -20.48 -4.15 -8.39
CA LEU A 10 -19.41 -4.14 -7.40
C LEU A 10 -19.39 -2.84 -6.59
N THR A 11 -19.58 -1.69 -7.23
CA THR A 11 -19.66 -0.42 -6.50
C THR A 11 -20.86 -0.39 -5.55
N LEU A 12 -22.03 -0.93 -5.98
CA LEU A 12 -23.19 -1.04 -5.08
C LEU A 12 -22.97 -2.08 -3.98
N TYR A 13 -22.22 -3.14 -4.24
CA TYR A 13 -21.81 -4.11 -3.23
C TYR A 13 -20.99 -3.47 -2.10
N GLU A 14 -20.11 -2.54 -2.44
CA GLU A 14 -19.25 -1.83 -1.49
C GLU A 14 -19.99 -0.76 -0.69
N THR A 15 -20.83 0.02 -1.36
CA THR A 15 -21.52 1.15 -0.74
C THR A 15 -22.82 0.75 -0.03
N LEU A 16 -23.48 -0.29 -0.50
CA LEU A 16 -24.86 -0.66 -0.13
C LEU A 16 -25.83 0.54 -0.17
N ASN A 17 -25.55 1.51 -1.03
CA ASN A 17 -26.28 2.76 -1.19
C ASN A 17 -26.34 3.19 -2.65
N TYR A 18 -27.56 3.25 -3.21
CA TYR A 18 -27.76 3.60 -4.62
C TYR A 18 -27.32 5.04 -4.97
N THR A 19 -27.52 5.98 -4.05
CA THR A 19 -27.15 7.38 -4.26
C THR A 19 -25.63 7.53 -4.25
N GLU A 20 -24.97 6.97 -3.26
CA GLU A 20 -23.50 6.98 -3.18
C GLU A 20 -22.85 6.25 -4.37
N THR A 21 -23.43 5.11 -4.79
CA THR A 21 -22.98 4.40 -6.00
C THR A 21 -23.07 5.29 -7.24
N ALA A 22 -24.18 6.02 -7.37
CA ALA A 22 -24.43 6.91 -8.50
C ALA A 22 -23.39 8.05 -8.52
N GLU A 23 -23.10 8.64 -7.37
CA GLU A 23 -22.08 9.68 -7.21
C GLU A 23 -20.69 9.16 -7.56
N ARG A 24 -20.28 7.99 -7.03
CA ARG A 24 -18.97 7.38 -7.33
C ARG A 24 -18.76 7.06 -8.81
N LEU A 25 -19.85 6.71 -9.51
CA LEU A 25 -19.79 6.33 -10.93
C LEU A 25 -20.21 7.47 -11.88
N TYR A 26 -20.47 8.67 -11.35
CA TYR A 26 -20.92 9.83 -12.13
C TYR A 26 -22.15 9.54 -13.03
N ILE A 27 -23.11 8.76 -12.54
CA ILE A 27 -24.36 8.43 -13.21
C ILE A 27 -25.57 8.75 -12.33
N SER A 28 -26.80 8.71 -12.89
CA SER A 28 -28.00 8.88 -12.07
C SER A 28 -28.33 7.63 -11.25
N GLN A 29 -28.93 7.81 -10.07
CA GLN A 29 -29.40 6.72 -9.22
C GLN A 29 -30.37 5.79 -9.95
N GLY A 30 -31.26 6.35 -10.83
CA GLY A 30 -32.14 5.56 -11.67
C GLY A 30 -31.39 4.66 -12.66
N ASN A 31 -30.21 5.11 -13.16
CA ASN A 31 -29.37 4.29 -14.03
C ASN A 31 -28.72 3.14 -13.25
N VAL A 32 -28.22 3.38 -12.02
CA VAL A 32 -27.72 2.32 -11.13
C VAL A 32 -28.80 1.24 -10.94
N SER A 33 -30.01 1.64 -10.55
CA SER A 33 -31.13 0.70 -10.34
C SER A 33 -31.47 -0.10 -11.60
N LYS A 34 -31.53 0.56 -12.76
CA LYS A 34 -31.81 -0.09 -14.06
C LYS A 34 -30.74 -1.12 -14.43
N GLN A 35 -29.45 -0.79 -14.22
CA GLN A 35 -28.35 -1.70 -14.54
C GLN A 35 -28.32 -2.92 -13.61
N ILE A 36 -28.59 -2.75 -12.31
CA ILE A 36 -28.67 -3.85 -11.35
C ILE A 36 -29.84 -4.78 -11.71
N MET A 37 -31.06 -4.23 -11.95
CA MET A 37 -32.22 -5.04 -12.34
C MET A 37 -31.95 -5.78 -13.66
N ALA A 38 -31.28 -5.17 -14.61
CA ALA A 38 -30.91 -5.81 -15.86
C ALA A 38 -29.93 -6.97 -15.65
N LEU A 39 -28.94 -6.80 -14.74
CA LEU A 39 -28.02 -7.86 -14.39
C LEU A 39 -28.71 -9.02 -13.67
N GLU A 40 -29.57 -8.72 -12.68
CA GLU A 40 -30.38 -9.72 -11.97
C GLU A 40 -31.26 -10.53 -12.93
N LYS A 41 -31.92 -9.85 -13.89
CA LYS A 41 -32.71 -10.49 -14.92
C LYS A 41 -31.88 -11.40 -15.83
N GLU A 42 -30.70 -10.97 -16.25
CA GLU A 42 -29.83 -11.78 -17.10
C GLU A 42 -29.26 -13.02 -16.36
N LEU A 43 -28.98 -12.89 -15.05
CA LEU A 43 -28.52 -14.00 -14.24
C LEU A 43 -29.60 -14.89 -13.66
N GLY A 44 -30.88 -14.45 -13.73
CA GLY A 44 -32.03 -15.17 -13.20
C GLY A 44 -32.09 -15.24 -11.67
N VAL A 45 -31.33 -14.38 -10.98
CA VAL A 45 -31.25 -14.35 -9.51
C VAL A 45 -31.28 -12.92 -8.97
N GLN A 46 -31.74 -12.74 -7.74
CA GLN A 46 -31.60 -11.47 -7.04
C GLN A 46 -30.23 -11.38 -6.37
N LEU A 47 -29.53 -10.27 -6.61
CA LEU A 47 -28.23 -9.99 -6.05
C LEU A 47 -28.33 -9.18 -4.75
N PHE A 48 -29.38 -8.36 -4.64
CA PHE A 48 -29.64 -7.54 -3.47
C PHE A 48 -31.04 -7.76 -2.92
N ASP A 49 -31.14 -7.90 -1.61
CA ASP A 49 -32.43 -7.91 -0.88
C ASP A 49 -32.85 -6.46 -0.60
N ARG A 50 -33.97 -6.06 -1.19
CA ARG A 50 -34.58 -4.72 -1.08
C ARG A 50 -35.83 -4.72 -0.21
N SER A 51 -36.19 -5.86 0.39
CA SER A 51 -37.40 -6.00 1.20
C SER A 51 -37.35 -5.22 2.53
N ARG A 52 -36.14 -4.78 2.93
CA ARG A 52 -35.90 -4.08 4.18
C ARG A 52 -35.53 -2.61 3.96
N ARG A 53 -35.57 -1.81 5.05
CA ARG A 53 -35.20 -0.39 5.04
C ARG A 53 -33.77 -0.13 4.54
N HIS A 54 -32.87 -1.12 4.68
CA HIS A 54 -31.49 -1.06 4.19
C HIS A 54 -31.27 -2.23 3.23
N ILE A 55 -30.68 -1.93 2.07
CA ILE A 55 -30.26 -2.91 1.08
C ILE A 55 -29.21 -3.86 1.67
N ARG A 56 -29.31 -5.14 1.33
CA ARG A 56 -28.34 -6.16 1.74
C ARG A 56 -27.98 -7.07 0.57
N ILE A 57 -26.76 -7.59 0.59
CA ILE A 57 -26.33 -8.57 -0.40
C ILE A 57 -26.97 -9.95 -0.13
N THR A 58 -27.40 -10.65 -1.18
CA THR A 58 -27.88 -12.02 -1.11
C THR A 58 -26.73 -13.03 -1.10
N LYS A 59 -27.02 -14.32 -0.89
CA LYS A 59 -26.01 -15.40 -1.04
C LYS A 59 -25.52 -15.48 -2.48
N GLU A 60 -26.43 -15.34 -3.43
CA GLU A 60 -26.15 -15.29 -4.86
C GLU A 60 -25.28 -14.07 -5.22
N GLY A 61 -25.56 -12.91 -4.64
CA GLY A 61 -24.75 -11.71 -4.81
C GLY A 61 -23.30 -11.89 -4.36
N LYS A 62 -23.05 -12.62 -3.25
CA LYS A 62 -21.68 -12.93 -2.81
C LYS A 62 -20.93 -13.83 -3.81
N VAL A 63 -21.62 -14.79 -4.42
CA VAL A 63 -21.04 -15.64 -5.46
C VAL A 63 -20.69 -14.79 -6.69
N VAL A 64 -21.61 -13.94 -7.12
CA VAL A 64 -21.39 -13.06 -8.28
C VAL A 64 -20.28 -12.06 -8.02
N GLU A 65 -20.12 -11.54 -6.81
CA GLU A 65 -19.04 -10.62 -6.45
C GLU A 65 -17.66 -11.21 -6.74
N ALA A 66 -17.38 -12.41 -6.25
CA ALA A 66 -16.09 -13.07 -6.45
C ALA A 66 -15.77 -13.30 -7.94
N HIS A 67 -16.77 -13.60 -8.76
CA HIS A 67 -16.61 -13.77 -10.20
C HIS A 67 -16.54 -12.44 -10.95
N ALA A 68 -17.35 -11.44 -10.54
CA ALA A 68 -17.35 -10.11 -11.16
C ALA A 68 -15.99 -9.42 -11.00
N ARG A 69 -15.35 -9.51 -9.83
CA ARG A 69 -14.00 -9.00 -9.63
C ARG A 69 -13.01 -9.66 -10.59
N ARG A 70 -12.98 -10.98 -10.65
CA ARG A 70 -12.08 -11.71 -11.57
C ARG A 70 -12.27 -11.34 -13.04
N ILE A 71 -13.52 -11.15 -13.48
CA ILE A 71 -13.81 -10.74 -14.86
C ILE A 71 -13.29 -9.34 -15.14
N LEU A 72 -13.52 -8.38 -14.24
CA LEU A 72 -13.04 -7.01 -14.40
C LEU A 72 -11.51 -6.93 -14.33
N ASP A 73 -10.90 -7.68 -13.41
CA ASP A 73 -9.44 -7.78 -13.31
C ASP A 73 -8.83 -8.36 -14.60
N SER A 74 -9.39 -9.46 -15.11
CA SER A 74 -8.94 -10.08 -16.36
C SER A 74 -9.13 -9.16 -17.58
N TYR A 75 -10.23 -8.40 -17.64
CA TYR A 75 -10.43 -7.41 -18.67
C TYR A 75 -9.40 -6.28 -18.59
N GLN A 76 -9.13 -5.79 -17.40
CA GLN A 76 -8.11 -4.77 -17.18
C GLN A 76 -6.71 -5.28 -17.56
N GLN A 77 -6.38 -6.51 -17.19
CA GLN A 77 -5.12 -7.14 -17.59
C GLN A 77 -5.00 -7.25 -19.12
N MET A 78 -6.04 -7.70 -19.81
CA MET A 78 -6.07 -7.77 -21.28
C MET A 78 -5.86 -6.37 -21.91
N THR A 79 -6.50 -5.33 -21.37
CA THR A 79 -6.33 -3.97 -21.93
C THR A 79 -4.93 -3.43 -21.71
N VAL A 80 -4.30 -3.75 -20.59
CA VAL A 80 -2.89 -3.40 -20.32
C VAL A 80 -1.95 -4.17 -21.26
N GLU A 81 -2.12 -5.48 -21.43
CA GLU A 81 -1.32 -6.29 -22.33
C GLU A 81 -1.43 -5.82 -23.79
N LEU A 82 -2.65 -5.49 -24.25
CA LEU A 82 -2.86 -4.91 -25.58
C LEU A 82 -2.20 -3.53 -25.74
N SER A 83 -2.20 -2.72 -24.70
CA SER A 83 -1.52 -1.42 -24.72
C SER A 83 0.00 -1.55 -24.75
N GLN A 84 0.54 -2.64 -24.18
CA GLN A 84 1.97 -2.98 -24.25
C GLN A 84 2.40 -3.44 -25.63
N LEU A 85 1.47 -3.99 -26.43
CA LEU A 85 1.72 -4.39 -27.82
C LEU A 85 1.73 -3.20 -28.80
N GLN A 86 1.25 -2.04 -28.40
CA GLN A 86 1.32 -0.83 -29.23
C GLN A 86 2.65 -0.12 -28.96
N GLU A 87 3.49 -0.03 -29.98
CA GLU A 87 4.89 0.45 -30.00
C GLU A 87 5.16 1.84 -29.34
N GLU A 88 4.14 2.57 -28.91
CA GLU A 88 4.28 3.91 -28.31
C GLU A 88 4.67 3.89 -26.82
N LYS A 89 4.62 2.75 -26.14
CA LYS A 89 4.86 2.65 -24.69
C LYS A 89 6.19 2.02 -24.26
N GLU A 90 7.10 1.73 -25.17
CA GLU A 90 8.43 1.21 -24.81
C GLU A 90 9.26 2.22 -23.98
N ASN A 91 8.91 3.49 -24.08
CA ASN A 91 9.66 4.61 -23.50
C ASN A 91 9.07 5.17 -22.19
N GLU A 92 8.06 4.55 -21.62
CA GLU A 92 7.48 5.01 -20.35
C GLU A 92 7.30 3.85 -19.35
N PHE A 93 7.32 4.17 -18.06
CA PHE A 93 6.87 3.25 -17.02
C PHE A 93 6.20 3.97 -15.86
N LEU A 94 5.29 3.25 -15.18
CA LEU A 94 4.60 3.70 -13.98
C LEU A 94 5.19 2.99 -12.75
N LEU A 95 5.63 3.80 -11.79
CA LEU A 95 6.09 3.31 -10.49
C LEU A 95 5.03 3.64 -9.42
N HIS A 96 4.52 2.60 -8.75
CA HIS A 96 3.74 2.78 -7.52
C HIS A 96 4.65 2.69 -6.30
N GLY A 97 4.54 3.64 -5.38
CA GLY A 97 5.34 3.66 -4.18
C GLY A 97 4.52 3.91 -2.92
N ILE A 98 5.00 3.39 -1.79
CA ILE A 98 4.38 3.65 -0.49
C ILE A 98 4.48 5.14 -0.10
N PRO A 99 3.55 5.66 0.73
CA PRO A 99 3.55 7.05 1.18
C PRO A 99 4.83 7.50 1.90
N SER A 100 5.60 6.56 2.43
CA SER A 100 6.90 6.84 3.06
C SER A 100 8.08 6.91 2.08
N MET A 101 7.86 6.74 0.80
CA MET A 101 8.87 6.83 -0.27
C MET A 101 9.78 8.08 -0.18
N PRO A 102 9.29 9.28 0.20
CA PRO A 102 10.14 10.47 0.29
C PRO A 102 11.26 10.40 1.34
N PHE A 103 11.17 9.47 2.29
CA PHE A 103 12.20 9.29 3.33
C PHE A 103 13.40 8.44 2.85
N TYR A 104 13.36 7.92 1.61
CA TYR A 104 14.35 7.02 1.04
C TYR A 104 14.94 7.58 -0.26
N ALA A 105 16.01 6.96 -0.73
CA ALA A 105 16.76 7.43 -1.89
C ALA A 105 15.99 7.37 -3.22
N ILE A 106 14.88 6.64 -3.29
CA ILE A 106 14.17 6.34 -4.55
C ILE A 106 13.82 7.60 -5.37
N ILE A 107 13.40 8.69 -4.71
CA ILE A 107 13.04 9.92 -5.42
C ILE A 107 14.27 10.51 -6.14
N SER A 108 15.44 10.50 -5.49
CA SER A 108 16.68 10.97 -6.11
C SER A 108 17.16 10.05 -7.24
N GLU A 109 16.89 8.74 -7.14
CA GLU A 109 17.20 7.77 -8.19
C GLU A 109 16.36 8.02 -9.44
N ILE A 110 15.04 8.19 -9.26
CA ILE A 110 14.11 8.52 -10.36
C ILE A 110 14.52 9.84 -11.02
N ALA A 111 14.78 10.88 -10.21
CA ALA A 111 15.21 12.17 -10.73
C ALA A 111 16.54 12.09 -11.49
N GLY A 112 17.49 11.30 -10.99
CA GLY A 112 18.77 11.02 -11.65
C GLY A 112 18.59 10.28 -12.98
N PHE A 113 17.74 9.27 -13.00
CA PHE A 113 17.41 8.51 -14.21
C PHE A 113 16.78 9.42 -15.29
N LYS A 114 15.75 10.19 -14.95
CA LYS A 114 15.13 11.16 -15.90
C LYS A 114 16.11 12.18 -16.47
N LYS A 115 17.10 12.62 -15.71
CA LYS A 115 18.15 13.54 -16.20
C LYS A 115 19.11 12.89 -17.19
N ARG A 116 19.41 11.60 -17.02
CA ARG A 116 20.31 10.86 -17.93
C ARG A 116 19.60 10.36 -19.18
N HIS A 117 18.32 10.05 -19.06
CA HIS A 117 17.51 9.44 -20.12
C HIS A 117 16.30 10.30 -20.44
N THR A 118 16.51 11.33 -21.24
CA THR A 118 15.45 12.30 -21.59
C THR A 118 14.41 11.75 -22.56
N ASN A 119 14.67 10.58 -23.15
CA ASN A 119 13.74 9.85 -24.01
C ASN A 119 12.77 8.96 -23.23
N PHE A 120 13.01 8.72 -21.93
CA PHE A 120 12.12 7.94 -21.10
C PHE A 120 11.25 8.81 -20.19
N GLU A 121 9.98 8.44 -20.09
CA GLU A 121 9.04 9.03 -19.15
C GLU A 121 8.84 8.12 -17.92
N VAL A 122 8.83 8.72 -16.74
CA VAL A 122 8.58 8.03 -15.47
C VAL A 122 7.44 8.73 -14.76
N SER A 123 6.34 8.01 -14.60
CA SER A 123 5.21 8.41 -13.77
C SER A 123 5.32 7.74 -12.40
N VAL A 124 4.96 8.47 -11.35
CA VAL A 124 5.01 7.98 -9.98
C VAL A 124 3.66 8.23 -9.33
N GLU A 125 3.07 7.17 -8.78
CA GLU A 125 1.83 7.25 -8.01
C GLU A 125 2.05 6.70 -6.60
N GLU A 126 1.43 7.38 -5.62
CA GLU A 126 1.43 6.94 -4.23
C GLU A 126 0.26 6.00 -3.97
N GLU A 127 0.56 4.84 -3.40
CA GLU A 127 -0.42 3.81 -3.07
C GLU A 127 -0.17 3.21 -1.69
N GLU A 128 -1.22 2.74 -1.04
CA GLU A 128 -1.09 2.05 0.24
C GLU A 128 -0.35 0.72 0.08
N ALA A 129 0.45 0.34 1.07
CA ALA A 129 1.35 -0.80 0.98
C ALA A 129 0.63 -2.15 0.76
N ASP A 130 -0.60 -2.29 1.27
CA ASP A 130 -1.40 -3.52 1.19
C ASP A 130 -1.89 -3.88 -0.22
N ILE A 131 -1.92 -2.91 -1.15
CA ILE A 131 -2.37 -3.13 -2.53
C ILE A 131 -1.25 -3.13 -3.57
N LEU A 132 -0.01 -2.74 -3.21
CA LEU A 132 1.08 -2.58 -4.17
C LEU A 132 1.40 -3.86 -4.94
N LEU A 133 1.59 -4.98 -4.24
CA LEU A 133 1.91 -6.25 -4.88
C LEU A 133 0.77 -6.73 -5.80
N ASP A 134 -0.47 -6.53 -5.38
CA ASP A 134 -1.65 -6.85 -6.19
C ASP A 134 -1.71 -5.96 -7.45
N ASN A 135 -1.39 -4.67 -7.32
CA ASN A 135 -1.30 -3.75 -8.45
C ASN A 135 -0.22 -4.21 -9.47
N LEU A 136 0.95 -4.61 -8.98
CA LEU A 136 2.02 -5.13 -9.84
C LEU A 136 1.60 -6.42 -10.57
N LEU A 137 1.02 -7.39 -9.84
CA LEU A 137 0.58 -8.66 -10.41
C LEU A 137 -0.57 -8.50 -11.42
N LYS A 138 -1.37 -7.45 -11.29
CA LYS A 138 -2.47 -7.10 -12.20
C LYS A 138 -2.05 -6.11 -13.29
N HIS A 139 -0.77 -5.88 -13.48
CA HIS A 139 -0.22 -4.95 -14.47
C HIS A 139 -0.81 -3.53 -14.40
N LYS A 140 -1.15 -3.05 -13.20
CA LYS A 140 -1.57 -1.67 -12.98
C LYS A 140 -0.41 -0.70 -12.88
N CYS A 141 0.78 -1.22 -12.63
CA CYS A 141 2.06 -0.51 -12.65
C CYS A 141 3.17 -1.45 -13.12
N ASP A 142 4.31 -0.89 -13.46
CA ASP A 142 5.47 -1.61 -13.98
C ASP A 142 6.47 -1.96 -12.89
N ILE A 143 6.63 -1.05 -11.94
CA ILE A 143 7.54 -1.19 -10.80
C ILE A 143 6.80 -0.78 -9.54
N ILE A 144 7.07 -1.47 -8.43
CA ILE A 144 6.66 -1.00 -7.12
C ILE A 144 7.88 -0.71 -6.25
N PHE A 145 7.77 0.34 -5.43
CA PHE A 145 8.67 0.62 -4.31
C PHE A 145 7.95 0.32 -3.01
N ALA A 146 8.42 -0.69 -2.29
CA ALA A 146 7.74 -1.25 -1.14
C ALA A 146 8.70 -1.56 0.01
N ARG A 147 8.13 -1.81 1.18
CA ARG A 147 8.83 -2.37 2.34
C ARG A 147 8.66 -3.88 2.38
N GLN A 148 9.72 -4.59 2.73
CA GLN A 148 9.73 -6.04 2.86
C GLN A 148 10.34 -6.46 4.20
N PHE A 149 9.69 -7.40 4.88
CA PHE A 149 10.16 -7.97 6.17
C PHE A 149 10.54 -9.45 6.05
N ASN A 150 10.29 -10.08 4.93
CA ASN A 150 10.60 -11.50 4.69
C ASN A 150 10.89 -11.74 3.21
N ASP A 151 11.49 -12.89 2.89
CA ASP A 151 11.89 -13.25 1.53
C ASP A 151 10.80 -13.94 0.69
N LYS A 152 9.55 -13.93 1.16
CA LYS A 152 8.45 -14.58 0.45
C LYS A 152 7.95 -13.70 -0.69
N LEU A 153 8.26 -14.10 -1.92
CA LEU A 153 7.84 -13.43 -3.13
C LEU A 153 7.14 -14.40 -4.09
N PRO A 154 6.15 -13.92 -4.86
CA PRO A 154 5.64 -14.67 -6.00
C PRO A 154 6.77 -15.00 -6.99
N LYS A 155 6.70 -16.17 -7.64
CA LYS A 155 7.74 -16.63 -8.57
C LYS A 155 7.91 -15.71 -9.79
N GLU A 156 6.85 -14.99 -10.14
CA GLU A 156 6.78 -14.05 -11.25
C GLU A 156 7.48 -12.73 -10.99
N VAL A 157 7.76 -12.42 -9.71
CA VAL A 157 8.32 -11.14 -9.29
C VAL A 157 9.84 -11.24 -9.17
N GLU A 158 10.53 -10.20 -9.60
CA GLU A 158 11.93 -9.91 -9.35
C GLU A 158 12.04 -8.77 -8.35
N MET A 159 12.95 -8.89 -7.39
CA MET A 159 13.14 -7.92 -6.32
C MET A 159 14.58 -7.44 -6.27
N LEU A 160 14.77 -6.17 -5.97
CA LEU A 160 16.06 -5.56 -5.72
C LEU A 160 15.99 -4.73 -4.44
N THR A 161 16.83 -5.04 -3.48
CA THR A 161 16.98 -4.23 -2.26
C THR A 161 17.77 -2.96 -2.59
N ILE A 162 17.21 -1.81 -2.25
CA ILE A 162 17.86 -0.52 -2.48
C ILE A 162 18.16 0.24 -1.19
N ASP A 163 17.57 -0.15 -0.08
CA ASP A 163 17.83 0.45 1.22
C ASP A 163 17.40 -0.47 2.37
N GLN A 164 17.86 -0.15 3.58
CA GLN A 164 17.50 -0.84 4.82
C GLN A 164 17.03 0.17 5.85
N ASP A 165 16.16 -0.25 6.75
CA ASP A 165 15.65 0.54 7.85
C ASP A 165 15.42 -0.33 9.09
N ARG A 166 15.22 0.26 10.24
CA ARG A 166 15.02 -0.45 11.50
C ARG A 166 13.94 0.19 12.37
N TRP A 167 13.38 -0.58 13.27
CA TRP A 167 12.46 -0.07 14.27
C TRP A 167 13.17 0.79 15.31
N VAL A 168 12.54 1.91 15.65
CA VAL A 168 12.91 2.79 16.75
C VAL A 168 11.68 3.14 17.57
N VAL A 169 11.89 3.45 18.83
CA VAL A 169 10.85 4.00 19.71
C VAL A 169 10.85 5.52 19.55
N VAL A 170 9.69 6.10 19.32
CA VAL A 170 9.47 7.55 19.29
C VAL A 170 8.64 7.94 20.50
N LEU A 171 9.17 8.83 21.31
CA LEU A 171 8.55 9.26 22.57
C LEU A 171 8.65 10.78 22.78
N PRO A 172 7.84 11.34 23.67
CA PRO A 172 8.02 12.72 24.12
C PRO A 172 9.43 12.93 24.68
N SER A 173 10.03 14.08 24.41
CA SER A 173 11.41 14.37 24.87
C SER A 173 11.56 14.36 26.40
N GLN A 174 10.47 14.56 27.13
CA GLN A 174 10.46 14.53 28.62
C GLN A 174 10.16 13.12 29.19
N HIS A 175 9.91 12.13 28.35
CA HIS A 175 9.60 10.77 28.79
C HIS A 175 10.79 10.17 29.58
N PRO A 176 10.54 9.39 30.65
CA PRO A 176 11.63 8.79 31.45
C PRO A 176 12.63 7.97 30.63
N LEU A 177 12.14 7.23 29.63
CA LEU A 177 12.97 6.42 28.74
C LEU A 177 13.81 7.25 27.73
N ALA A 178 13.50 8.52 27.53
CA ALA A 178 14.23 9.39 26.62
C ALA A 178 15.71 9.56 26.98
N ARG A 179 16.08 9.32 28.25
CA ARG A 179 17.48 9.44 28.74
C ARG A 179 18.34 8.22 28.40
N LYS A 180 17.75 7.12 27.93
CA LYS A 180 18.46 5.90 27.58
C LYS A 180 19.08 6.02 26.18
N GLU A 181 20.17 5.32 25.96
CA GLU A 181 20.79 5.21 24.63
C GLU A 181 20.04 4.21 23.72
N SER A 182 19.51 3.14 24.31
CA SER A 182 18.63 2.16 23.67
C SER A 182 17.52 1.72 24.64
N ILE A 183 16.46 1.16 24.12
CA ILE A 183 15.29 0.76 24.91
C ILE A 183 15.02 -0.73 24.71
N ASN A 184 14.89 -1.45 25.83
CA ASN A 184 14.37 -2.81 25.78
C ASN A 184 12.87 -2.79 25.50
N LEU A 185 12.41 -3.61 24.56
CA LEU A 185 11.02 -3.61 24.12
C LEU A 185 10.03 -3.88 25.28
N LYS A 186 10.43 -4.68 26.27
CA LYS A 186 9.62 -4.95 27.50
C LYS A 186 9.41 -3.73 28.38
N GLU A 187 10.28 -2.72 28.29
CA GLU A 187 10.11 -1.47 29.08
C GLU A 187 8.94 -0.62 28.55
N LEU A 188 8.41 -0.97 27.39
CA LEU A 188 7.25 -0.31 26.79
C LEU A 188 5.92 -0.98 27.22
N GLU A 189 5.98 -2.06 28.03
CA GLU A 189 4.79 -2.70 28.56
C GLU A 189 3.98 -1.73 29.43
N GLY A 190 2.68 -1.60 29.12
CA GLY A 190 1.77 -0.70 29.81
C GLY A 190 1.69 0.71 29.20
N GLU A 191 2.61 1.06 28.32
CA GLU A 191 2.55 2.36 27.60
C GLU A 191 1.41 2.41 26.59
N LYS A 192 1.00 3.63 26.22
CA LYS A 192 -0.01 3.88 25.19
C LYS A 192 0.66 3.99 23.83
N PHE A 193 0.27 3.12 22.90
CA PHE A 193 0.81 3.13 21.56
C PHE A 193 -0.07 3.88 20.57
N LEU A 194 0.56 4.74 19.77
CA LEU A 194 0.00 5.47 18.65
C LEU A 194 0.62 4.90 17.38
N GLN A 195 -0.15 4.21 16.54
CA GLN A 195 0.44 3.41 15.48
C GLN A 195 -0.11 3.72 14.09
N LEU A 196 0.70 3.41 13.09
CA LEU A 196 0.25 3.36 11.71
C LEU A 196 -0.71 2.18 11.52
N SER A 197 -1.69 2.36 10.64
CA SER A 197 -2.74 1.37 10.41
C SER A 197 -2.25 0.14 9.64
N GLU A 198 -3.11 -0.85 9.54
CA GLU A 198 -2.87 -2.09 8.82
C GLU A 198 -2.51 -1.89 7.34
N LYS A 199 -3.05 -0.84 6.70
CA LYS A 199 -2.79 -0.51 5.28
C LYS A 199 -1.33 -0.21 4.98
N THR A 200 -0.59 0.27 5.97
CA THR A 200 0.84 0.55 5.82
C THR A 200 1.73 -0.69 5.84
N GLN A 201 1.17 -1.87 6.16
CA GLN A 201 1.87 -3.12 6.42
C GLN A 201 2.96 -3.03 7.51
N LEU A 202 2.91 -2.01 8.37
CA LEU A 202 3.81 -1.88 9.52
C LEU A 202 3.21 -2.45 10.81
N LEU A 203 1.88 -2.44 10.94
CA LEU A 203 1.24 -2.83 12.19
C LEU A 203 1.43 -4.31 12.50
N GLN A 204 1.25 -5.20 11.53
CA GLN A 204 1.37 -6.64 11.77
C GLN A 204 2.81 -7.06 12.16
N PRO A 205 3.90 -6.65 11.48
CA PRO A 205 5.26 -6.92 11.93
C PRO A 205 5.57 -6.35 13.32
N LEU A 206 5.00 -5.20 13.66
CA LEU A 206 5.13 -4.63 15.00
C LEU A 206 4.46 -5.51 16.06
N LEU A 207 3.23 -5.98 15.81
CA LEU A 207 2.54 -6.89 16.74
C LEU A 207 3.30 -8.20 16.91
N GLU A 208 3.81 -8.77 15.82
CA GLU A 208 4.64 -9.98 15.85
C GLU A 208 5.91 -9.77 16.68
N LEU A 209 6.55 -8.61 16.53
CA LEU A 209 7.72 -8.22 17.32
C LEU A 209 7.36 -8.13 18.82
N CYS A 210 6.27 -7.45 19.18
CA CYS A 210 5.82 -7.33 20.57
C CYS A 210 5.48 -8.70 21.17
N HIS A 211 4.76 -9.55 20.45
CA HIS A 211 4.41 -10.90 20.87
C HIS A 211 5.65 -11.79 21.10
N ALA A 212 6.68 -11.66 20.25
CA ALA A 212 7.95 -12.37 20.44
C ALA A 212 8.64 -11.98 21.76
N TYR A 213 8.39 -10.77 22.24
CA TYR A 213 8.87 -10.25 23.55
C TYR A 213 7.82 -10.38 24.67
N GLN A 214 6.73 -11.12 24.42
CA GLN A 214 5.71 -11.54 25.39
C GLN A 214 4.90 -10.37 25.99
N PHE A 215 4.60 -9.36 25.20
CA PHE A 215 3.63 -8.33 25.58
C PHE A 215 2.71 -7.91 24.43
N ASP A 216 1.51 -7.44 24.80
CA ASP A 216 0.54 -6.88 23.87
C ASP A 216 0.54 -5.36 23.99
N PRO A 217 0.86 -4.60 22.90
CA PRO A 217 0.88 -3.16 22.95
C PRO A 217 -0.55 -2.60 23.10
N LYS A 218 -0.75 -1.71 24.07
CA LYS A 218 -2.01 -0.99 24.26
C LYS A 218 -2.17 0.09 23.19
N ILE A 219 -2.67 -0.26 22.02
CA ILE A 219 -2.87 0.68 20.92
C ILE A 219 -4.09 1.55 21.20
N THR A 220 -3.87 2.85 21.39
CA THR A 220 -4.92 3.85 21.67
C THR A 220 -5.28 4.69 20.45
N TYR A 221 -4.44 4.69 19.41
CA TYR A 221 -4.69 5.36 18.14
C TYR A 221 -4.10 4.54 16.97
N LYS A 222 -4.85 4.51 15.87
CA LYS A 222 -4.40 3.98 14.57
C LYS A 222 -4.73 4.98 13.46
N GLY A 223 -3.77 5.27 12.59
CA GLY A 223 -3.98 6.17 11.45
C GLY A 223 -2.95 5.99 10.35
N ASN A 224 -3.13 6.66 9.21
CA ASN A 224 -2.24 6.53 8.06
C ASN A 224 -1.24 7.69 7.96
N ARG A 225 -1.37 8.72 8.80
CA ARG A 225 -0.58 9.94 8.71
C ARG A 225 0.43 10.05 9.84
N ILE A 226 1.70 9.94 9.48
CA ILE A 226 2.82 10.05 10.42
C ILE A 226 2.81 11.39 11.17
N ASN A 227 2.54 12.51 10.48
CA ASN A 227 2.52 13.84 11.10
C ASN A 227 1.57 13.91 12.30
N LEU A 228 0.36 13.33 12.17
CA LEU A 228 -0.63 13.33 13.24
C LEU A 228 -0.18 12.48 14.44
N ILE A 229 0.49 11.37 14.19
CA ILE A 229 1.07 10.54 15.26
C ILE A 229 2.17 11.32 15.99
N ILE A 230 3.03 12.00 15.26
CA ILE A 230 4.09 12.84 15.83
C ILE A 230 3.51 13.96 16.68
N ASP A 231 2.48 14.66 16.18
CA ASP A 231 1.80 15.71 16.94
C ASP A 231 1.16 15.17 18.23
N PHE A 232 0.61 13.97 18.22
CA PHE A 232 0.09 13.31 19.42
C PHE A 232 1.22 12.96 20.41
N ILE A 233 2.37 12.48 19.92
CA ILE A 233 3.53 12.19 20.79
C ILE A 233 4.05 13.49 21.44
N GLU A 234 4.18 14.58 20.67
CA GLU A 234 4.57 15.90 21.21
C GLU A 234 3.66 16.38 22.35
N ASN A 235 2.38 16.00 22.31
CA ASN A 235 1.38 16.35 23.31
C ASN A 235 1.20 15.28 24.40
N ASP A 236 2.16 14.37 24.56
CA ASP A 236 2.21 13.34 25.62
C ASP A 236 0.99 12.39 25.63
N LEU A 237 0.42 12.12 24.46
CA LEU A 237 -0.71 11.19 24.32
C LEU A 237 -0.30 9.71 24.22
N GLY A 238 0.99 9.46 24.08
CA GLY A 238 1.58 8.12 23.98
C GLY A 238 2.91 8.12 23.24
N LEU A 239 3.35 6.95 22.88
CA LEU A 239 4.58 6.70 22.11
C LEU A 239 4.30 5.88 20.85
N SER A 240 5.30 5.72 19.99
CA SER A 240 5.15 4.90 18.79
C SER A 240 6.40 4.07 18.52
N LEU A 241 6.22 2.91 17.89
CA LEU A 241 7.28 2.20 17.19
C LEU A 241 7.18 2.53 15.71
N MET A 242 8.25 3.09 15.15
CA MET A 242 8.33 3.54 13.77
C MET A 242 9.66 3.17 13.13
N MET A 243 9.76 3.36 11.84
CA MET A 243 11.02 3.21 11.12
C MET A 243 11.90 4.44 11.29
N GLU A 244 13.19 4.25 11.56
CA GLU A 244 14.13 5.32 11.88
C GLU A 244 14.16 6.43 10.82
N LYS A 245 14.27 6.05 9.54
CA LYS A 245 14.35 7.03 8.44
C LYS A 245 13.09 7.88 8.29
N MET A 246 11.92 7.33 8.67
CA MET A 246 10.67 8.09 8.66
C MET A 246 10.60 9.16 9.74
N ILE A 247 11.40 9.05 10.81
CA ILE A 247 11.39 9.95 11.95
C ILE A 247 12.45 11.05 11.85
N ARG A 248 13.57 10.80 11.20
CA ARG A 248 14.66 11.78 11.05
C ARG A 248 14.20 13.18 10.59
N PRO A 249 13.24 13.34 9.66
CA PRO A 249 12.78 14.67 9.25
C PRO A 249 12.07 15.46 10.34
N PHE A 250 11.68 14.81 11.44
CA PHE A 250 11.02 15.44 12.59
C PHE A 250 11.98 15.79 13.72
N GLU A 251 13.29 15.66 13.51
CA GLU A 251 14.31 16.17 14.44
C GLU A 251 14.12 17.67 14.67
N GLY A 252 14.18 18.09 15.94
CA GLY A 252 13.88 19.47 16.33
C GLY A 252 12.46 19.71 16.89
N LYS A 253 11.54 18.76 16.75
CA LYS A 253 10.28 18.73 17.48
C LYS A 253 10.50 18.28 18.94
N GLN A 254 9.44 18.40 19.79
CA GLN A 254 9.52 17.94 21.20
C GLN A 254 9.38 16.44 21.34
N ILE A 255 9.96 15.72 20.42
CA ILE A 255 10.05 14.25 20.41
C ILE A 255 11.50 13.82 20.43
N ILE A 256 11.73 12.57 20.82
CA ILE A 256 13.03 11.91 20.70
C ILE A 256 12.79 10.48 20.20
N TRP A 257 13.73 9.97 19.45
CA TRP A 257 13.71 8.55 19.12
C TRP A 257 14.91 7.83 19.73
N ARG A 258 14.75 6.56 20.03
CA ARG A 258 15.77 5.66 20.55
C ARG A 258 15.74 4.33 19.80
N PRO A 259 16.88 3.75 19.48
CA PRO A 259 16.94 2.39 18.94
C PRO A 259 16.43 1.40 19.98
N LEU A 260 15.88 0.28 19.49
CA LEU A 260 15.67 -0.90 20.31
C LEU A 260 17.02 -1.58 20.59
N ASP A 261 17.13 -2.29 21.71
CA ASP A 261 18.30 -3.11 22.07
C ASP A 261 18.32 -4.48 21.36
N ILE A 262 17.60 -4.58 20.25
CA ILE A 262 17.48 -5.76 19.40
C ILE A 262 17.73 -5.36 17.94
N GLU A 263 18.30 -6.27 17.19
CA GLU A 263 18.41 -6.09 15.75
C GLU A 263 17.03 -6.26 15.10
N THR A 264 16.63 -5.26 14.35
CA THR A 264 15.40 -5.26 13.59
C THR A 264 15.67 -4.71 12.21
N GLU A 265 15.46 -5.50 11.19
CA GLU A 265 15.66 -5.06 9.82
C GLU A 265 14.35 -5.06 9.04
N SER A 266 14.23 -4.09 8.17
CA SER A 266 13.27 -4.08 7.08
C SER A 266 13.96 -3.60 5.82
N LEU A 267 13.64 -4.23 4.71
CA LEU A 267 14.22 -3.90 3.42
C LEU A 267 13.31 -2.95 2.67
N MET A 268 13.90 -1.94 2.04
CA MET A 268 13.23 -1.11 1.05
C MET A 268 13.60 -1.64 -0.32
N VAL A 269 12.61 -2.06 -1.07
CA VAL A 269 12.81 -2.83 -2.30
C VAL A 269 12.10 -2.23 -3.49
N LEU A 270 12.71 -2.38 -4.65
CA LEU A 270 12.03 -2.31 -5.94
C LEU A 270 11.59 -3.71 -6.34
N MET A 271 10.39 -3.83 -6.91
CA MET A 271 9.90 -5.07 -7.48
C MET A 271 9.31 -4.82 -8.86
N LYS A 272 9.54 -5.75 -9.78
CA LYS A 272 8.91 -5.79 -11.11
C LYS A 272 8.52 -7.21 -11.50
N LEU A 273 7.68 -7.35 -12.50
CA LEU A 273 7.44 -8.65 -13.11
C LEU A 273 8.62 -9.06 -13.98
N LYS A 274 9.02 -10.32 -13.89
CA LYS A 274 10.08 -10.91 -14.76
C LYS A 274 9.72 -10.84 -16.25
N THR A 275 8.42 -10.81 -16.54
CA THR A 275 7.90 -10.74 -17.91
C THR A 275 7.86 -9.33 -18.49
N ASN A 276 8.04 -8.29 -17.66
CA ASN A 276 8.07 -6.90 -18.15
C ASN A 276 9.33 -6.69 -18.99
N LYS A 277 9.14 -6.35 -20.27
CA LYS A 277 10.20 -6.14 -21.28
C LYS A 277 10.28 -4.70 -21.77
N SER A 278 9.51 -3.75 -21.20
CA SER A 278 9.60 -2.34 -21.56
C SER A 278 11.04 -1.85 -21.47
N GLU A 279 11.52 -1.17 -22.50
CA GLU A 279 12.90 -0.68 -22.59
C GLU A 279 13.21 0.26 -21.40
N ALA A 280 12.29 1.16 -21.08
CA ALA A 280 12.43 2.09 -19.95
C ALA A 280 12.56 1.34 -18.61
N VAL A 281 11.74 0.30 -18.38
CA VAL A 281 11.81 -0.53 -17.16
C VAL A 281 13.14 -1.27 -17.09
N GLN A 282 13.58 -1.90 -18.19
CA GLN A 282 14.84 -2.65 -18.19
C GLN A 282 16.04 -1.73 -17.95
N GLN A 283 16.07 -0.56 -18.58
CA GLN A 283 17.14 0.41 -18.41
C GLN A 283 17.19 0.92 -16.96
N PHE A 284 16.05 1.32 -16.38
CA PHE A 284 15.97 1.74 -14.99
C PHE A 284 16.40 0.63 -14.04
N TRP A 285 15.90 -0.58 -14.26
CA TRP A 285 16.23 -1.76 -13.44
C TRP A 285 17.70 -2.09 -13.44
N GLN A 286 18.32 -2.08 -14.63
CA GLN A 286 19.75 -2.33 -14.79
C GLN A 286 20.61 -1.31 -14.03
N GLU A 287 20.29 -0.02 -14.12
CA GLU A 287 21.02 1.02 -13.38
C GLU A 287 20.89 0.83 -11.86
N MET A 288 19.69 0.45 -11.39
CA MET A 288 19.47 0.16 -9.97
C MET A 288 20.26 -1.07 -9.54
N GLN A 289 20.28 -2.13 -10.34
CA GLN A 289 21.09 -3.32 -10.07
C GLN A 289 22.60 -2.98 -10.01
N GLU A 290 23.14 -2.24 -10.97
CA GLU A 290 24.54 -1.84 -11.00
C GLU A 290 24.94 -1.03 -9.75
N LYS A 291 24.02 -0.23 -9.23
CA LYS A 291 24.24 0.62 -8.07
C LYS A 291 24.10 -0.11 -6.74
N TYR A 292 23.13 -1.00 -6.61
CA TYR A 292 22.70 -1.58 -5.33
C TYR A 292 23.07 -3.06 -5.16
N ALA A 293 23.17 -3.88 -6.25
CA ALA A 293 23.56 -5.27 -6.13
C ALA A 293 25.06 -5.48 -5.78
N LYS A 294 25.89 -4.43 -5.81
CA LYS A 294 27.33 -4.48 -5.44
C LYS A 294 27.58 -4.17 -3.97
N LYS A 295 26.56 -4.09 -3.14
CA LYS A 295 26.71 -3.72 -1.69
C LYS A 295 26.56 -4.92 -0.75
N ASP A 296 26.48 -6.14 -1.28
CA ASP A 296 26.53 -7.38 -0.49
C ASP A 296 27.94 -7.86 -0.23
#